data_b0d7f404c1b8ac5c6fa569ea3db80022
#
_entry.id   b0d7f404c1b8ac5c6fa569ea3db80022
#
_cell.length_a   1.000
_cell.length_b   1.000
_cell.length_c   1.000
_cell.angle_alpha   90.00
_cell.angle_beta   90.00
_cell.angle_gamma   90.00
#
_symmetry.space_group_name_H-M   'P 1'
#
loop_
_entity.id
_entity.type
_entity.pdbx_description
1 polymer ?
#
loop_
_entity_poly.entity_id
_entity_poly.type
_entity_poly.pdbx_seq_one_letter_code
_entity_poly.pdbx_strand_id
1 'polypeptide(L)'
;MVRAGKVIGPRTFSTAEIVYGAKMPGAYAEINSYDDALQHVRRLKAQGAHSLKNYNQPRREQRQQVTAAALAEGMRSVAEGGSLFGFDMTLIADGNTTVEHNLPLDVFYDDVLQFFSKSKTGYTPTLVVTYGGPAGDPYWRSHTEVWKQPLLQKHEPPSILNAANARRQIAPEEDYVDDDNAREARKLAKLGVPVSIGAHGQEPGIAAHWELWSFVRGGMSPIEALAAGTINAARSLGYDRDVGSLEAGKLADLVILDADPSADIRNSDKISKVMIGGRLYDAATLNEEITGTRKRKPYFWEQSAGSEAMSAQPGADFGHGDR
;
A
#
# COMPACT_ATOMS: atom_id res chain seq x y z
N MET A 1 -18.54 7.64 0.10
CA MET A 1 -18.78 8.78 -0.82
C MET A 1 -18.57 8.36 -2.27
N VAL A 2 -17.47 7.67 -2.64
CA VAL A 2 -17.22 7.18 -4.01
C VAL A 2 -18.34 6.23 -4.48
N ARG A 3 -18.72 5.21 -3.67
CA ARG A 3 -19.84 4.29 -4.00
C ARG A 3 -21.18 5.02 -4.23
N ALA A 4 -21.39 6.14 -3.57
CA ALA A 4 -22.60 6.96 -3.73
C ALA A 4 -22.50 7.95 -4.91
N GLY A 5 -21.43 7.93 -5.68
CA GLY A 5 -21.20 8.83 -6.80
C GLY A 5 -21.02 10.30 -6.43
N LYS A 6 -20.80 10.61 -5.14
CA LYS A 6 -20.61 11.98 -4.65
C LYS A 6 -19.18 12.51 -4.85
N VAL A 7 -18.22 11.59 -4.99
CA VAL A 7 -16.80 11.89 -5.21
C VAL A 7 -16.29 10.95 -6.29
N ILE A 8 -15.48 11.47 -7.20
CA ILE A 8 -14.72 10.68 -8.17
C ILE A 8 -13.50 10.13 -7.43
N GLY A 9 -13.26 8.84 -7.54
CA GLY A 9 -12.14 8.19 -6.89
C GLY A 9 -12.12 6.68 -7.17
N PRO A 10 -11.06 6.00 -6.74
CA PRO A 10 -10.88 4.57 -6.95
C PRO A 10 -11.90 3.75 -6.16
N ARG A 11 -12.05 2.50 -6.56
CA ARG A 11 -12.73 1.48 -5.76
C ARG A 11 -11.81 1.13 -4.58
N THR A 12 -12.27 1.39 -3.38
CA THR A 12 -11.50 1.19 -2.16
C THR A 12 -12.04 -0.01 -1.39
N PHE A 13 -11.16 -0.93 -1.04
CA PHE A 13 -11.40 -2.03 -0.13
C PHE A 13 -10.66 -1.75 1.17
N SER A 14 -11.36 -1.86 2.29
CA SER A 14 -10.82 -1.54 3.61
C SER A 14 -10.85 -2.77 4.50
N THR A 15 -9.89 -2.87 5.41
CA THR A 15 -9.92 -3.81 6.53
C THR A 15 -10.88 -3.38 7.64
N ALA A 16 -11.57 -2.25 7.46
CA ALA A 16 -12.29 -1.53 8.50
C ALA A 16 -11.38 -1.17 9.69
N GLU A 17 -11.86 -1.29 10.93
CA GLU A 17 -11.04 -1.03 12.10
C GLU A 17 -9.95 -2.08 12.27
N ILE A 18 -8.78 -1.64 12.75
CA ILE A 18 -7.65 -2.52 13.05
C ILE A 18 -7.99 -3.41 14.24
N VAL A 19 -7.68 -4.70 14.16
CA VAL A 19 -7.72 -5.59 15.33
C VAL A 19 -6.41 -5.38 16.10
N TYR A 20 -6.40 -4.34 16.94
CA TYR A 20 -5.22 -3.87 17.67
C TYR A 20 -5.26 -4.37 19.10
N GLY A 21 -4.29 -5.20 19.47
CA GLY A 21 -4.26 -5.86 20.77
C GLY A 21 -3.57 -5.07 21.88
N ALA A 22 -2.80 -4.03 21.56
CA ALA A 22 -2.23 -3.14 22.56
C ALA A 22 -3.25 -2.08 22.99
N LYS A 23 -3.34 -1.83 24.28
CA LYS A 23 -4.32 -0.91 24.84
C LYS A 23 -4.00 0.52 24.42
N MET A 24 -4.82 1.08 23.56
CA MET A 24 -4.67 2.42 23.01
C MET A 24 -6.04 3.11 22.95
N PRO A 25 -6.15 4.41 23.24
CA PRO A 25 -7.39 5.15 23.11
C PRO A 25 -7.94 5.09 21.68
N GLY A 26 -9.18 4.65 21.53
CA GLY A 26 -9.90 4.65 20.25
C GLY A 26 -9.61 3.48 19.28
N ALA A 27 -8.63 2.62 19.59
CA ALA A 27 -8.28 1.49 18.72
C ALA A 27 -7.81 0.27 19.53
N TYR A 28 -8.73 -0.34 20.28
CA TYR A 28 -8.40 -1.50 21.11
C TYR A 28 -9.41 -2.62 20.92
N ALA A 29 -8.90 -3.80 20.54
CA ALA A 29 -9.66 -5.04 20.43
C ALA A 29 -9.10 -6.04 21.45
N GLU A 30 -9.78 -6.20 22.57
CA GLU A 30 -9.39 -7.17 23.60
C GLU A 30 -9.75 -8.59 23.12
N ILE A 31 -8.74 -9.45 23.04
CA ILE A 31 -8.86 -10.85 22.65
C ILE A 31 -8.40 -11.72 23.82
N ASN A 32 -9.32 -12.30 24.54
CA ASN A 32 -9.05 -13.23 25.64
C ASN A 32 -9.45 -14.67 25.28
N SER A 33 -10.23 -14.83 24.21
CA SER A 33 -10.72 -16.12 23.74
C SER A 33 -10.89 -16.14 22.22
N TYR A 34 -11.06 -17.32 21.66
CA TYR A 34 -11.45 -17.47 20.23
C TYR A 34 -12.81 -16.80 19.95
N ASP A 35 -13.75 -16.86 20.89
CA ASP A 35 -15.07 -16.24 20.72
C ASP A 35 -14.97 -14.71 20.64
N ASP A 36 -14.08 -14.08 21.41
CA ASP A 36 -13.82 -12.64 21.28
C ASP A 36 -13.29 -12.32 19.87
N ALA A 37 -12.29 -13.07 19.42
CA ALA A 37 -11.75 -12.91 18.07
C ALA A 37 -12.83 -13.06 16.99
N LEU A 38 -13.69 -14.08 17.12
CA LEU A 38 -14.79 -14.36 16.18
C LEU A 38 -15.81 -13.21 16.17
N GLN A 39 -16.15 -12.66 17.32
CA GLN A 39 -17.06 -11.50 17.41
C GLN A 39 -16.48 -10.27 16.71
N HIS A 40 -15.20 -9.95 16.91
CA HIS A 40 -14.53 -8.86 16.24
C HIS A 40 -14.50 -9.07 14.72
N VAL A 41 -14.16 -10.28 14.25
CA VAL A 41 -14.14 -10.62 12.83
C VAL A 41 -15.52 -10.46 12.19
N ARG A 42 -16.57 -10.99 12.83
CA ARG A 42 -17.96 -10.88 12.36
C ARG A 42 -18.43 -9.43 12.29
N ARG A 43 -18.08 -8.62 13.29
CA ARG A 43 -18.37 -7.19 13.29
C ARG A 43 -17.73 -6.49 12.10
N LEU A 44 -16.44 -6.72 11.82
CA LEU A 44 -15.74 -6.14 10.68
C LEU A 44 -16.34 -6.60 9.34
N LYS A 45 -16.68 -7.88 9.23
CA LYS A 45 -17.34 -8.43 8.05
C LYS A 45 -18.71 -7.76 7.81
N ALA A 46 -19.50 -7.56 8.86
CA ALA A 46 -20.78 -6.86 8.77
C ALA A 46 -20.62 -5.38 8.36
N GLN A 47 -19.50 -4.75 8.66
CA GLN A 47 -19.15 -3.42 8.18
C GLN A 47 -18.70 -3.41 6.70
N GLY A 48 -18.58 -4.57 6.07
CA GLY A 48 -18.17 -4.71 4.67
C GLY A 48 -16.67 -4.88 4.46
N ALA A 49 -15.90 -5.22 5.49
CA ALA A 49 -14.51 -5.61 5.33
C ALA A 49 -14.40 -6.98 4.66
N HIS A 50 -13.46 -7.13 3.73
CA HIS A 50 -13.12 -8.40 3.07
C HIS A 50 -11.86 -9.04 3.63
N SER A 51 -11.06 -8.25 4.31
CA SER A 51 -9.85 -8.62 5.04
C SER A 51 -9.83 -7.89 6.36
N LEU A 52 -9.01 -8.34 7.29
CA LEU A 52 -8.77 -7.64 8.54
C LEU A 52 -7.28 -7.39 8.74
N LYS A 53 -6.94 -6.30 9.40
CA LYS A 53 -5.57 -6.02 9.85
C LYS A 53 -5.39 -6.61 11.25
N ASN A 54 -4.57 -7.67 11.33
CA ASN A 54 -4.16 -8.30 12.58
C ASN A 54 -2.87 -7.63 13.08
N TYR A 55 -2.99 -6.77 14.11
CA TYR A 55 -1.92 -5.84 14.44
C TYR A 55 -1.59 -5.85 15.93
N ASN A 56 -0.31 -6.03 16.24
CA ASN A 56 0.29 -5.89 17.58
C ASN A 56 -0.49 -6.57 18.70
N GLN A 57 -0.86 -7.83 18.52
CA GLN A 57 -1.41 -8.64 19.60
C GLN A 57 -0.30 -8.95 20.61
N PRO A 58 -0.50 -8.70 21.91
CA PRO A 58 0.54 -8.91 22.94
C PRO A 58 1.06 -10.34 23.02
N ARG A 59 0.20 -11.32 22.76
CA ARG A 59 0.56 -12.74 22.80
C ARG A 59 0.27 -13.40 21.46
N ARG A 60 1.12 -14.36 21.09
CA ARG A 60 0.99 -15.11 19.83
C ARG A 60 -0.36 -15.84 19.72
N GLU A 61 -0.85 -16.43 20.82
CA GLU A 61 -2.15 -17.12 20.83
C GLU A 61 -3.31 -16.22 20.39
N GLN A 62 -3.27 -14.93 20.73
CA GLN A 62 -4.28 -13.96 20.32
C GLN A 62 -4.25 -13.74 18.81
N ARG A 63 -3.05 -13.64 18.22
CA ARG A 63 -2.89 -13.54 16.75
C ARG A 63 -3.43 -14.79 16.06
N GLN A 64 -3.13 -15.99 16.61
CA GLN A 64 -3.62 -17.26 16.09
C GLN A 64 -5.16 -17.31 16.15
N GLN A 65 -5.76 -16.90 17.25
CA GLN A 65 -7.23 -16.83 17.40
C GLN A 65 -7.86 -15.90 16.35
N VAL A 66 -7.29 -14.70 16.17
CA VAL A 66 -7.77 -13.74 15.16
C VAL A 66 -7.62 -14.30 13.74
N THR A 67 -6.47 -14.88 13.42
CA THR A 67 -6.23 -15.49 12.10
C THR A 67 -7.18 -16.65 11.85
N ALA A 68 -7.36 -17.55 12.81
CA ALA A 68 -8.27 -18.70 12.71
C ALA A 68 -9.73 -18.23 12.54
N ALA A 69 -10.17 -17.22 13.30
CA ALA A 69 -11.50 -16.65 13.18
C ALA A 69 -11.72 -15.98 11.80
N ALA A 70 -10.72 -15.26 11.28
CA ALA A 70 -10.78 -14.66 9.95
C ALA A 70 -10.97 -15.72 8.86
N LEU A 71 -10.16 -16.77 8.88
CA LEU A 71 -10.22 -17.87 7.91
C LEU A 71 -11.56 -18.62 8.01
N ALA A 72 -12.07 -18.89 9.22
CA ALA A 72 -13.37 -19.51 9.43
C ALA A 72 -14.55 -18.69 8.86
N GLU A 73 -14.44 -17.37 8.89
CA GLU A 73 -15.44 -16.47 8.31
C GLU A 73 -15.18 -16.16 6.81
N GLY A 74 -14.19 -16.79 6.18
CA GLY A 74 -13.82 -16.56 4.78
C GLY A 74 -13.19 -15.19 4.53
N MET A 75 -12.58 -14.59 5.56
CA MET A 75 -11.85 -13.33 5.47
C MET A 75 -10.34 -13.59 5.41
N ARG A 76 -9.62 -12.66 4.80
CA ARG A 76 -8.15 -12.67 4.77
C ARG A 76 -7.61 -12.01 6.04
N SER A 77 -6.59 -12.61 6.65
CA SER A 77 -5.83 -12.02 7.75
C SER A 77 -4.57 -11.38 7.20
N VAL A 78 -4.53 -10.05 7.24
CA VAL A 78 -3.39 -9.24 6.82
C VAL A 78 -2.62 -8.86 8.08
N ALA A 79 -1.39 -9.36 8.20
CA ALA A 79 -0.60 -9.15 9.40
C ALA A 79 0.49 -8.10 9.14
N GLU A 80 0.61 -7.14 10.05
CA GLU A 80 1.73 -6.22 10.03
C GLU A 80 2.96 -6.89 10.64
N GLY A 81 4.03 -6.99 9.87
CA GLY A 81 5.34 -7.38 10.31
C GLY A 81 5.94 -6.34 11.26
N GLY A 82 7.01 -6.71 11.90
CA GLY A 82 7.72 -5.84 12.83
C GLY A 82 9.24 -5.96 12.66
N SER A 83 9.98 -5.25 13.50
CA SER A 83 11.44 -5.30 13.49
C SER A 83 12.04 -6.53 14.22
N LEU A 84 11.25 -7.58 14.42
CA LEU A 84 11.66 -8.81 15.11
C LEU A 84 11.46 -10.03 14.21
N PHE A 85 12.55 -10.59 13.71
CA PHE A 85 12.54 -11.75 12.79
C PHE A 85 11.67 -12.92 13.27
N GLY A 86 11.84 -13.37 14.53
CA GLY A 86 11.04 -14.46 15.07
C GLY A 86 9.55 -14.16 15.15
N PHE A 87 9.17 -12.90 15.35
CA PHE A 87 7.80 -12.47 15.29
C PHE A 87 7.24 -12.65 13.88
N ASP A 88 7.92 -12.16 12.85
CA ASP A 88 7.46 -12.23 11.46
C ASP A 88 7.37 -13.68 10.97
N MET A 89 8.33 -14.53 11.31
CA MET A 89 8.26 -15.95 10.98
C MET A 89 7.04 -16.62 11.62
N THR A 90 6.64 -16.21 12.82
CA THR A 90 5.42 -16.74 13.45
C THR A 90 4.14 -16.23 12.79
N LEU A 91 4.12 -15.05 12.16
CA LEU A 91 2.97 -14.61 11.37
C LEU A 91 2.71 -15.55 10.19
N ILE A 92 3.79 -15.97 9.51
CA ILE A 92 3.71 -16.94 8.41
C ILE A 92 3.23 -18.29 8.94
N ALA A 93 3.85 -18.79 10.02
CA ALA A 93 3.49 -20.06 10.64
C ALA A 93 2.03 -20.13 11.12
N ASP A 94 1.49 -19.01 11.57
CA ASP A 94 0.12 -18.89 12.07
C ASP A 94 -0.93 -18.79 10.95
N GLY A 95 -0.49 -18.81 9.67
CA GLY A 95 -1.38 -18.87 8.50
C GLY A 95 -1.98 -17.52 8.10
N ASN A 96 -1.33 -16.41 8.41
CA ASN A 96 -1.73 -15.12 7.86
C ASN A 96 -1.66 -15.12 6.33
N THR A 97 -2.58 -14.44 5.68
CA THR A 97 -2.68 -14.43 4.21
C THR A 97 -1.52 -13.65 3.59
N THR A 98 -1.10 -12.57 4.23
CA THR A 98 0.03 -11.73 3.83
C THR A 98 0.82 -11.28 5.04
N VAL A 99 2.08 -10.92 4.82
CA VAL A 99 2.93 -10.17 5.76
C VAL A 99 3.27 -8.84 5.11
N GLU A 100 2.94 -7.77 5.81
CA GLU A 100 3.20 -6.40 5.42
C GLU A 100 4.47 -5.89 6.09
N HIS A 101 5.19 -5.01 5.43
CA HIS A 101 6.54 -4.52 5.73
C HIS A 101 7.65 -5.56 5.51
N ASN A 102 8.88 -5.06 5.39
CA ASN A 102 10.02 -5.92 5.14
C ASN A 102 10.39 -6.75 6.38
N LEU A 103 10.90 -7.95 6.13
CA LEU A 103 11.56 -8.72 7.19
C LEU A 103 12.84 -8.00 7.61
N PRO A 104 13.17 -7.97 8.92
CA PRO A 104 14.37 -7.30 9.42
C PRO A 104 15.63 -8.16 9.18
N LEU A 105 15.92 -8.43 7.93
CA LEU A 105 17.04 -9.24 7.46
C LEU A 105 17.68 -8.61 6.24
N ASP A 106 19.00 -8.51 6.24
CA ASP A 106 19.75 -8.04 5.07
C ASP A 106 19.78 -9.07 3.94
N VAL A 107 19.73 -10.36 4.29
CA VAL A 107 19.77 -11.48 3.33
C VAL A 107 18.80 -12.58 3.74
N PHE A 108 17.96 -13.02 2.80
CA PHE A 108 17.11 -14.19 2.98
C PHE A 108 17.88 -15.44 2.57
N TYR A 109 18.15 -16.31 3.54
CA TYR A 109 18.73 -17.61 3.31
C TYR A 109 17.66 -18.66 2.93
N ASP A 110 18.09 -19.83 2.51
CA ASP A 110 17.20 -20.88 1.97
C ASP A 110 16.09 -21.31 2.92
N ASP A 111 16.33 -21.30 4.23
CA ASP A 111 15.31 -21.63 5.24
C ASP A 111 14.14 -20.62 5.20
N VAL A 112 14.42 -19.33 5.18
CA VAL A 112 13.40 -18.29 5.05
C VAL A 112 12.68 -18.36 3.71
N LEU A 113 13.44 -18.50 2.62
CA LEU A 113 12.90 -18.59 1.26
C LEU A 113 11.98 -19.79 1.10
N GLN A 114 12.40 -20.97 1.57
CA GLN A 114 11.62 -22.20 1.51
C GLN A 114 10.38 -22.12 2.41
N PHE A 115 10.54 -21.61 3.63
CA PHE A 115 9.41 -21.48 4.56
C PHE A 115 8.33 -20.56 3.98
N PHE A 116 8.73 -19.39 3.48
CA PHE A 116 7.81 -18.42 2.90
C PHE A 116 7.10 -18.98 1.66
N SER A 117 7.86 -19.53 0.71
CA SER A 117 7.30 -20.03 -0.56
C SER A 117 6.33 -21.19 -0.37
N LYS A 118 6.56 -22.06 0.64
CA LYS A 118 5.69 -23.20 0.94
C LYS A 118 4.46 -22.83 1.76
N SER A 119 4.48 -21.71 2.48
CA SER A 119 3.34 -21.25 3.29
C SER A 119 2.19 -20.69 2.47
N LYS A 120 2.44 -20.30 1.21
CA LYS A 120 1.51 -19.55 0.34
C LYS A 120 1.13 -18.16 0.86
N THR A 121 1.86 -17.65 1.85
CA THR A 121 1.69 -16.29 2.37
C THR A 121 2.21 -15.28 1.34
N GLY A 122 1.45 -14.23 1.04
CA GLY A 122 1.90 -13.12 0.22
C GLY A 122 2.83 -12.19 0.98
N TYR A 123 3.59 -11.37 0.26
CA TYR A 123 4.57 -10.46 0.84
C TYR A 123 4.46 -9.06 0.27
N THR A 124 4.33 -8.07 1.15
CA THR A 124 4.31 -6.65 0.78
C THR A 124 5.43 -5.94 1.54
N PRO A 125 6.64 -5.83 0.99
CA PRO A 125 7.81 -5.30 1.71
C PRO A 125 7.69 -3.83 2.11
N THR A 126 6.82 -3.07 1.45
CA THR A 126 6.59 -1.64 1.73
C THR A 126 7.90 -0.84 1.66
N LEU A 127 8.52 -0.85 0.47
CA LEU A 127 9.89 -0.35 0.24
C LEU A 127 10.06 1.13 0.56
N VAL A 128 8.97 1.91 0.51
CA VAL A 128 8.99 3.35 0.85
C VAL A 128 9.25 3.61 2.34
N VAL A 129 9.00 2.62 3.22
CA VAL A 129 9.16 2.71 4.69
C VAL A 129 9.84 1.48 5.30
N THR A 130 10.77 0.88 4.60
CA THR A 130 11.53 -0.29 5.06
C THR A 130 12.32 -0.03 6.34
N TYR A 131 12.46 -1.08 7.16
CA TYR A 131 13.34 -1.07 8.32
C TYR A 131 14.81 -1.28 7.91
N GLY A 132 15.74 -0.79 8.71
CA GLY A 132 17.17 -1.07 8.58
C GLY A 132 18.02 0.13 8.15
N GLY A 133 17.41 1.18 7.58
CA GLY A 133 18.11 2.38 7.12
C GLY A 133 17.16 3.36 6.45
N PRO A 134 17.69 4.39 5.77
CA PRO A 134 16.88 5.26 4.92
C PRO A 134 16.16 4.46 3.85
N ALA A 135 14.84 4.58 3.83
CA ALA A 135 13.94 3.83 2.95
C ALA A 135 13.74 4.49 1.57
N GLY A 136 12.83 3.94 0.77
CA GLY A 136 12.51 4.45 -0.56
C GLY A 136 11.88 5.84 -0.57
N ASP A 137 11.10 6.24 0.46
CA ASP A 137 10.54 7.61 0.51
C ASP A 137 11.65 8.68 0.55
N PRO A 138 12.61 8.67 1.50
CA PRO A 138 13.73 9.60 1.46
C PRO A 138 14.62 9.44 0.21
N TYR A 139 14.80 8.21 -0.30
CA TYR A 139 15.54 8.00 -1.54
C TYR A 139 14.90 8.77 -2.71
N TRP A 140 13.64 8.53 -2.98
CA TRP A 140 12.96 9.13 -4.13
C TRP A 140 12.77 10.63 -3.98
N ARG A 141 12.53 11.14 -2.77
CA ARG A 141 12.51 12.59 -2.52
C ARG A 141 13.83 13.28 -2.76
N SER A 142 14.95 12.62 -2.48
CA SER A 142 16.30 13.18 -2.71
C SER A 142 16.75 13.06 -4.17
N HIS A 143 16.28 12.04 -4.90
CA HIS A 143 16.71 11.73 -6.27
C HIS A 143 15.69 12.16 -7.36
N THR A 144 14.57 12.78 -6.96
CA THR A 144 13.57 13.29 -7.90
C THR A 144 13.10 14.69 -7.49
N GLU A 145 12.49 15.40 -8.44
CA GLU A 145 11.88 16.69 -8.16
C GLU A 145 10.36 16.52 -7.97
N VAL A 146 9.97 15.83 -6.89
CA VAL A 146 8.58 15.46 -6.59
C VAL A 146 7.62 16.65 -6.72
N TRP A 147 8.03 17.83 -6.23
CA TRP A 147 7.26 19.06 -6.29
C TRP A 147 6.99 19.59 -7.71
N LYS A 148 7.69 19.06 -8.73
CA LYS A 148 7.46 19.38 -10.15
C LYS A 148 6.59 18.37 -10.86
N GLN A 149 6.20 17.28 -10.21
CA GLN A 149 5.36 16.26 -10.83
C GLN A 149 3.99 16.85 -11.20
N PRO A 150 3.61 16.83 -12.49
CA PRO A 150 2.47 17.62 -12.97
C PRO A 150 1.12 17.24 -12.37
N LEU A 151 0.88 15.96 -12.10
CA LEU A 151 -0.38 15.50 -11.51
C LEU A 151 -0.42 15.80 -10.00
N LEU A 152 0.70 15.71 -9.28
CA LEU A 152 0.75 16.13 -7.89
C LEU A 152 0.48 17.62 -7.74
N GLN A 153 1.10 18.46 -8.58
CA GLN A 153 0.82 19.90 -8.58
C GLN A 153 -0.67 20.25 -8.80
N LYS A 154 -1.40 19.37 -9.50
CA LYS A 154 -2.84 19.56 -9.76
C LYS A 154 -3.73 19.04 -8.66
N HIS A 155 -3.34 17.91 -8.03
CA HIS A 155 -4.23 17.12 -7.19
C HIS A 155 -3.88 17.15 -5.71
N GLU A 156 -2.75 17.75 -5.35
CA GLU A 156 -2.33 17.95 -3.97
C GLU A 156 -2.26 19.42 -3.59
N PRO A 157 -2.65 19.80 -2.36
CA PRO A 157 -2.49 21.18 -1.89
C PRO A 157 -1.02 21.61 -1.95
N PRO A 158 -0.69 22.77 -2.57
CA PRO A 158 0.69 23.25 -2.67
C PRO A 158 1.42 23.36 -1.32
N SER A 159 0.68 23.69 -0.25
CA SER A 159 1.22 23.78 1.12
C SER A 159 1.70 22.41 1.64
N ILE A 160 1.01 21.32 1.30
CA ILE A 160 1.39 19.96 1.70
C ILE A 160 2.55 19.48 0.82
N LEU A 161 2.41 19.56 -0.50
CA LEU A 161 3.43 19.11 -1.44
C LEU A 161 4.79 19.80 -1.19
N ASN A 162 4.79 21.12 -1.00
CA ASN A 162 6.01 21.87 -0.77
C ASN A 162 6.61 21.59 0.63
N ALA A 163 5.78 21.49 1.67
CA ALA A 163 6.25 21.22 3.02
C ALA A 163 6.93 19.84 3.13
N ALA A 164 6.32 18.82 2.54
CA ALA A 164 6.86 17.46 2.53
C ALA A 164 8.22 17.37 1.81
N ASN A 165 8.50 18.28 0.87
CA ASN A 165 9.71 18.25 0.05
C ASN A 165 10.74 19.34 0.40
N ALA A 166 10.45 20.23 1.38
CA ALA A 166 11.32 21.34 1.75
C ALA A 166 12.61 20.89 2.47
N ARG A 167 12.54 19.81 3.26
CA ARG A 167 13.67 19.24 4.01
C ARG A 167 13.80 17.77 3.70
N ARG A 168 14.61 17.45 2.69
CA ARG A 168 14.84 16.08 2.25
C ARG A 168 15.96 15.44 3.05
N GLN A 169 15.75 14.21 3.46
CA GLN A 169 16.82 13.38 4.01
C GLN A 169 17.75 12.97 2.87
N ILE A 170 19.05 13.19 3.01
CA ILE A 170 20.08 12.80 2.05
C ILE A 170 21.07 11.93 2.79
N ALA A 171 21.42 10.80 2.21
CA ALA A 171 22.39 9.83 2.72
C ALA A 171 23.30 9.38 1.58
N PRO A 172 24.45 8.74 1.86
CA PRO A 172 25.19 7.98 0.86
C PRO A 172 24.32 6.93 0.18
N GLU A 173 24.61 6.60 -1.09
CA GLU A 173 23.80 5.66 -1.86
C GLU A 173 23.70 4.28 -1.19
N GLU A 174 24.79 3.83 -0.60
CA GLU A 174 24.90 2.55 0.09
C GLU A 174 24.14 2.46 1.43
N ASP A 175 23.68 3.58 1.97
CA ASP A 175 22.92 3.60 3.22
C ASP A 175 21.40 3.37 2.98
N TYR A 176 20.92 3.58 1.74
CA TYR A 176 19.54 3.33 1.41
C TYR A 176 19.27 1.83 1.29
N VAL A 177 18.19 1.37 1.92
CA VAL A 177 17.89 -0.07 2.06
C VAL A 177 16.69 -0.56 1.25
N ASP A 178 16.05 0.31 0.49
CA ASP A 178 14.88 -0.06 -0.30
C ASP A 178 15.22 -1.05 -1.42
N ASP A 179 16.35 -0.90 -2.09
CA ASP A 179 16.78 -1.81 -3.14
C ASP A 179 17.33 -3.13 -2.60
N ASP A 180 17.96 -3.15 -1.42
CA ASP A 180 18.35 -4.38 -0.73
C ASP A 180 17.11 -5.22 -0.39
N ASN A 181 16.12 -4.59 0.24
CA ASN A 181 14.85 -5.25 0.53
C ASN A 181 14.10 -5.69 -0.74
N ALA A 182 14.17 -4.91 -1.80
CA ALA A 182 13.61 -5.27 -3.10
C ALA A 182 14.32 -6.47 -3.74
N ARG A 183 15.65 -6.60 -3.58
CA ARG A 183 16.41 -7.78 -4.02
C ARG A 183 15.94 -9.05 -3.31
N GLU A 184 15.70 -8.98 -2.03
CA GLU A 184 15.21 -10.11 -1.25
C GLU A 184 13.77 -10.47 -1.61
N ALA A 185 12.90 -9.47 -1.78
CA ALA A 185 11.54 -9.67 -2.27
C ALA A 185 11.50 -10.33 -3.67
N ARG A 186 12.45 -9.97 -4.56
CA ARG A 186 12.61 -10.62 -5.87
C ARG A 186 12.94 -12.10 -5.76
N LYS A 187 13.74 -12.52 -4.78
CA LYS A 187 14.02 -13.96 -4.55
C LYS A 187 12.72 -14.71 -4.21
N LEU A 188 11.88 -14.14 -3.35
CA LEU A 188 10.57 -14.69 -3.02
C LEU A 188 9.65 -14.74 -4.25
N ALA A 189 9.59 -13.68 -5.03
CA ALA A 189 8.79 -13.64 -6.27
C ALA A 189 9.19 -14.74 -7.25
N LYS A 190 10.49 -15.03 -7.41
CA LYS A 190 11.00 -16.13 -8.24
C LYS A 190 10.60 -17.51 -7.75
N LEU A 191 10.30 -17.66 -6.47
CA LEU A 191 9.78 -18.88 -5.87
C LEU A 191 8.24 -18.96 -5.88
N GLY A 192 7.58 -18.01 -6.55
CA GLY A 192 6.14 -17.97 -6.73
C GLY A 192 5.36 -17.34 -5.57
N VAL A 193 6.03 -16.69 -4.62
CA VAL A 193 5.36 -15.88 -3.58
C VAL A 193 4.73 -14.66 -4.26
N PRO A 194 3.45 -14.37 -4.04
CA PRO A 194 2.84 -13.12 -4.50
C PRO A 194 3.46 -11.93 -3.77
N VAL A 195 4.37 -11.23 -4.46
CA VAL A 195 4.96 -9.98 -3.95
C VAL A 195 4.13 -8.82 -4.46
N SER A 196 3.76 -7.89 -3.57
CA SER A 196 2.88 -6.75 -3.86
C SER A 196 3.53 -5.43 -3.46
N ILE A 197 3.09 -4.32 -4.07
CA ILE A 197 3.47 -2.97 -3.66
C ILE A 197 2.77 -2.57 -2.37
N GLY A 198 3.43 -1.70 -1.55
CA GLY A 198 2.91 -1.22 -0.28
C GLY A 198 3.18 0.26 -0.07
N ALA A 199 2.58 1.13 -0.86
CA ALA A 199 2.88 2.56 -0.91
C ALA A 199 2.70 3.36 0.40
N HIS A 200 2.08 2.79 1.43
CA HIS A 200 1.94 3.26 2.82
C HIS A 200 1.33 4.67 2.99
N GLY A 201 1.09 5.41 1.91
CA GLY A 201 0.51 6.76 1.97
C GLY A 201 1.52 7.89 2.26
N GLN A 202 2.83 7.62 2.16
CA GLN A 202 3.89 8.62 2.39
C GLN A 202 3.78 9.82 1.44
N GLU A 203 3.50 9.56 0.17
CA GLU A 203 3.17 10.60 -0.81
C GLU A 203 2.01 10.08 -1.68
N PRO A 204 0.79 10.57 -1.49
CA PRO A 204 -0.38 10.07 -2.22
C PRO A 204 -0.19 10.08 -3.73
N GLY A 205 -0.51 8.96 -4.37
CA GLY A 205 -0.35 8.79 -5.82
C GLY A 205 1.05 8.32 -6.21
N ILE A 206 2.09 9.13 -6.02
CA ILE A 206 3.43 8.83 -6.52
C ILE A 206 4.13 7.70 -5.73
N ALA A 207 3.85 7.51 -4.45
CA ALA A 207 4.49 6.47 -3.67
C ALA A 207 4.22 5.05 -4.20
N ALA A 208 3.09 4.81 -4.85
CA ALA A 208 2.83 3.55 -5.55
C ALA A 208 3.80 3.33 -6.72
N HIS A 209 4.20 4.39 -7.42
CA HIS A 209 5.20 4.33 -8.47
C HIS A 209 6.61 4.16 -7.89
N TRP A 210 6.91 4.78 -6.76
CA TRP A 210 8.19 4.58 -6.05
C TRP A 210 8.39 3.12 -5.63
N GLU A 211 7.35 2.44 -5.19
CA GLU A 211 7.41 0.99 -4.93
C GLU A 211 7.82 0.21 -6.19
N LEU A 212 7.19 0.50 -7.34
CA LEU A 212 7.55 -0.13 -8.62
C LEU A 212 8.99 0.16 -9.02
N TRP A 213 9.43 1.41 -8.84
CA TRP A 213 10.79 1.84 -9.18
C TRP A 213 11.84 1.21 -8.26
N SER A 214 11.55 1.11 -6.94
CA SER A 214 12.41 0.41 -5.99
C SER A 214 12.53 -1.08 -6.28
N PHE A 215 11.45 -1.75 -6.71
CA PHE A 215 11.53 -3.14 -7.17
C PHE A 215 12.48 -3.30 -8.37
N VAL A 216 12.43 -2.38 -9.34
CA VAL A 216 13.36 -2.43 -10.49
C VAL A 216 14.78 -2.08 -10.05
N ARG A 217 14.97 -1.12 -9.15
CA ARG A 217 16.27 -0.80 -8.53
C ARG A 217 16.85 -2.03 -7.84
N GLY A 218 16.05 -2.86 -7.16
CA GLY A 218 16.42 -4.16 -6.57
C GLY A 218 16.55 -5.31 -7.59
N GLY A 219 16.41 -5.04 -8.90
CA GLY A 219 16.71 -5.96 -9.98
C GLY A 219 15.52 -6.76 -10.54
N MET A 220 14.27 -6.44 -10.18
CA MET A 220 13.12 -6.93 -10.94
C MET A 220 13.13 -6.31 -12.34
N SER A 221 12.64 -7.05 -13.32
CA SER A 221 12.29 -6.43 -14.61
C SER A 221 11.10 -5.49 -14.45
N PRO A 222 10.92 -4.48 -15.32
CA PRO A 222 9.74 -3.62 -15.26
C PRO A 222 8.41 -4.38 -15.27
N ILE A 223 8.32 -5.47 -16.02
CA ILE A 223 7.11 -6.32 -16.08
C ILE A 223 6.86 -7.05 -14.76
N GLU A 224 7.91 -7.56 -14.09
CA GLU A 224 7.78 -8.17 -12.76
C GLU A 224 7.30 -7.13 -11.73
N ALA A 225 7.85 -5.93 -11.76
CA ALA A 225 7.43 -4.84 -10.89
C ALA A 225 5.97 -4.40 -11.16
N LEU A 226 5.57 -4.27 -12.42
CA LEU A 226 4.18 -3.98 -12.78
C LEU A 226 3.23 -5.08 -12.31
N ALA A 227 3.64 -6.34 -12.39
CA ALA A 227 2.84 -7.45 -11.86
C ALA A 227 2.64 -7.35 -10.34
N ALA A 228 3.64 -6.84 -9.59
CA ALA A 228 3.51 -6.61 -8.15
C ALA A 228 2.46 -5.52 -7.81
N GLY A 229 2.31 -4.51 -8.67
CA GLY A 229 1.28 -3.46 -8.53
C GLY A 229 -0.07 -3.82 -9.14
N THR A 230 -0.22 -4.99 -9.76
CA THR A 230 -1.44 -5.38 -10.48
C THR A 230 -1.89 -6.78 -10.09
N ILE A 231 -1.58 -7.80 -10.91
CA ILE A 231 -2.12 -9.16 -10.74
C ILE A 231 -1.67 -9.84 -9.45
N ASN A 232 -0.45 -9.59 -8.96
CA ASN A 232 0.01 -10.19 -7.71
C ASN A 232 -0.73 -9.61 -6.50
N ALA A 233 -0.91 -8.27 -6.48
CA ALA A 233 -1.73 -7.60 -5.46
C ALA A 233 -3.17 -8.11 -5.50
N ALA A 234 -3.76 -8.27 -6.70
CA ALA A 234 -5.10 -8.81 -6.86
C ALA A 234 -5.20 -10.25 -6.31
N ARG A 235 -4.20 -11.11 -6.54
CA ARG A 235 -4.13 -12.46 -5.96
C ARG A 235 -4.04 -12.44 -4.45
N SER A 236 -3.16 -11.64 -3.89
CA SER A 236 -2.99 -11.48 -2.43
C SER A 236 -4.30 -11.06 -1.78
N LEU A 237 -5.08 -10.19 -2.44
CA LEU A 237 -6.37 -9.72 -1.96
C LEU A 237 -7.56 -10.62 -2.34
N GLY A 238 -7.36 -11.60 -3.23
CA GLY A 238 -8.42 -12.51 -3.70
C GLY A 238 -9.37 -11.93 -4.75
N TYR A 239 -8.93 -10.92 -5.49
CA TYR A 239 -9.69 -10.24 -6.55
C TYR A 239 -9.16 -10.52 -7.96
N ASP A 240 -8.22 -11.45 -8.12
CA ASP A 240 -7.56 -11.76 -9.38
C ASP A 240 -8.49 -12.31 -10.47
N ARG A 241 -9.69 -12.76 -10.11
CA ARG A 241 -10.74 -13.11 -11.07
C ARG A 241 -11.41 -11.89 -11.71
N ASP A 242 -11.45 -10.78 -10.97
CA ASP A 242 -12.20 -9.58 -11.36
C ASP A 242 -11.30 -8.45 -11.87
N VAL A 243 -10.06 -8.34 -11.35
CA VAL A 243 -9.12 -7.25 -11.64
C VAL A 243 -7.67 -7.74 -11.70
N GLY A 244 -6.74 -6.84 -12.02
CA GLY A 244 -5.30 -7.07 -11.96
C GLY A 244 -4.64 -7.49 -13.28
N SER A 245 -5.41 -7.83 -14.31
CA SER A 245 -4.91 -8.12 -15.66
C SER A 245 -5.91 -7.69 -16.72
N LEU A 246 -5.40 -7.49 -17.95
CA LEU A 246 -6.22 -7.14 -19.12
C LEU A 246 -6.70 -8.44 -19.79
N GLU A 247 -7.82 -8.94 -19.32
CA GLU A 247 -8.44 -10.17 -19.83
C GLU A 247 -9.94 -9.97 -20.06
N ALA A 248 -10.48 -10.61 -21.10
CA ALA A 248 -11.92 -10.59 -21.34
C ALA A 248 -12.69 -11.18 -20.16
N GLY A 249 -13.74 -10.49 -19.74
CA GLY A 249 -14.58 -10.88 -18.60
C GLY A 249 -14.19 -10.21 -17.28
N LYS A 250 -13.03 -9.59 -17.17
CA LYS A 250 -12.65 -8.77 -16.00
C LYS A 250 -13.24 -7.37 -16.06
N LEU A 251 -13.25 -6.71 -14.92
CA LEU A 251 -13.68 -5.31 -14.83
C LEU A 251 -12.75 -4.43 -15.67
N ALA A 252 -13.32 -3.48 -16.39
CA ALA A 252 -12.56 -2.53 -17.18
C ALA A 252 -11.98 -1.42 -16.26
N ASP A 253 -10.99 -1.81 -15.44
CA ASP A 253 -10.18 -0.97 -14.60
C ASP A 253 -8.76 -0.96 -15.16
N LEU A 254 -8.32 0.14 -15.75
CA LEU A 254 -7.01 0.25 -16.39
C LEU A 254 -6.46 1.67 -16.34
N VAL A 255 -5.15 1.78 -16.48
CA VAL A 255 -4.42 3.04 -16.58
C VAL A 255 -3.82 3.13 -17.97
N ILE A 256 -3.96 4.28 -18.63
CA ILE A 256 -3.35 4.58 -19.93
C ILE A 256 -2.18 5.54 -19.67
N LEU A 257 -1.02 5.15 -20.14
CA LEU A 257 0.24 5.85 -19.98
C LEU A 257 0.68 6.48 -21.29
N ASP A 258 1.34 7.63 -21.24
CA ASP A 258 1.88 8.33 -22.42
C ASP A 258 3.23 7.76 -22.87
N ALA A 259 3.84 6.86 -22.09
CA ALA A 259 5.09 6.20 -22.44
C ALA A 259 5.11 4.76 -21.91
N ASP A 260 5.95 3.91 -22.52
CA ASP A 260 6.03 2.49 -22.22
C ASP A 260 6.77 2.21 -20.89
N PRO A 261 6.07 1.73 -19.85
CA PRO A 261 6.68 1.40 -18.56
C PRO A 261 7.48 0.08 -18.62
N SER A 262 7.34 -0.73 -19.67
CA SER A 262 8.14 -1.95 -19.84
C SER A 262 9.55 -1.64 -20.33
N ALA A 263 9.71 -0.53 -21.04
CA ALA A 263 11.01 -0.03 -21.48
C ALA A 263 11.75 0.73 -20.35
N ASP A 264 11.00 1.51 -19.57
CA ASP A 264 11.51 2.23 -18.40
C ASP A 264 10.39 2.34 -17.38
N ILE A 265 10.56 1.72 -16.21
CA ILE A 265 9.55 1.72 -15.15
C ILE A 265 9.18 3.14 -14.67
N ARG A 266 10.07 4.12 -14.85
CA ARG A 266 9.82 5.53 -14.55
C ARG A 266 8.69 6.12 -15.38
N ASN A 267 8.33 5.48 -16.50
CA ASN A 267 7.18 5.85 -17.31
C ASN A 267 5.84 5.48 -16.65
N SER A 268 5.83 4.72 -15.57
CA SER A 268 4.60 4.33 -14.86
C SER A 268 3.82 5.52 -14.30
N ASP A 269 4.47 6.64 -13.98
CA ASP A 269 3.84 7.87 -13.48
C ASP A 269 3.30 8.80 -14.59
N LYS A 270 3.58 8.50 -15.86
CA LYS A 270 3.11 9.29 -17.01
C LYS A 270 1.68 8.93 -17.39
N ILE A 271 0.77 9.14 -16.43
CA ILE A 271 -0.64 8.76 -16.56
C ILE A 271 -1.37 9.82 -17.38
N SER A 272 -1.95 9.43 -18.50
CA SER A 272 -2.84 10.29 -19.29
C SER A 272 -4.31 10.08 -18.95
N LYS A 273 -4.73 8.81 -18.75
CA LYS A 273 -6.12 8.49 -18.46
C LYS A 273 -6.25 7.31 -17.50
N VAL A 274 -7.38 7.26 -16.79
CA VAL A 274 -7.75 6.15 -15.91
C VAL A 274 -9.15 5.69 -16.25
N MET A 275 -9.34 4.38 -16.45
CA MET A 275 -10.67 3.79 -16.59
C MET A 275 -11.03 3.05 -15.32
N ILE A 276 -12.25 3.26 -14.82
CA ILE A 276 -12.80 2.59 -13.65
C ILE A 276 -14.21 2.09 -13.98
N GLY A 277 -14.37 0.78 -13.99
CA GLY A 277 -15.65 0.15 -14.33
C GLY A 277 -16.18 0.58 -15.70
N GLY A 278 -15.30 0.69 -16.69
CA GLY A 278 -15.63 1.10 -18.06
C GLY A 278 -15.83 2.61 -18.27
N ARG A 279 -15.61 3.44 -17.23
CA ARG A 279 -15.69 4.91 -17.34
C ARG A 279 -14.28 5.49 -17.45
N LEU A 280 -14.04 6.21 -18.55
CA LEU A 280 -12.75 6.81 -18.84
C LEU A 280 -12.68 8.24 -18.28
N TYR A 281 -11.62 8.52 -17.54
CA TYR A 281 -11.34 9.83 -16.95
C TYR A 281 -9.99 10.35 -17.44
N ASP A 282 -9.93 11.62 -17.75
CA ASP A 282 -8.68 12.36 -17.99
C ASP A 282 -7.93 12.52 -16.65
N ALA A 283 -6.64 12.16 -16.61
CA ALA A 283 -5.88 12.15 -15.38
C ALA A 283 -5.62 13.55 -14.81
N ALA A 284 -5.53 14.57 -15.67
CA ALA A 284 -5.23 15.92 -15.25
C ALA A 284 -6.45 16.66 -14.70
N THR A 285 -7.64 16.39 -15.23
CA THR A 285 -8.87 17.08 -14.84
C THR A 285 -9.78 16.23 -13.96
N LEU A 286 -9.61 14.91 -13.96
CA LEU A 286 -10.50 13.89 -13.39
C LEU A 286 -11.93 13.97 -13.93
N ASN A 287 -12.13 14.56 -15.09
CA ASN A 287 -13.42 14.58 -15.76
C ASN A 287 -13.61 13.32 -16.60
N GLU A 288 -14.82 12.79 -16.59
CA GLU A 288 -15.20 11.69 -17.46
C GLU A 288 -15.31 12.17 -18.91
N GLU A 289 -14.67 11.43 -19.84
CA GLU A 289 -14.57 11.86 -21.24
C GLU A 289 -15.67 11.30 -22.15
N ILE A 290 -16.15 10.07 -21.90
CA ILE A 290 -17.06 9.40 -22.86
C ILE A 290 -18.46 9.99 -22.80
N THR A 291 -19.06 10.04 -21.60
CA THR A 291 -20.43 10.58 -21.45
C THR A 291 -20.44 12.05 -21.00
N GLY A 292 -19.32 12.53 -20.45
CA GLY A 292 -19.18 13.88 -19.90
C GLY A 292 -20.07 14.17 -18.69
N THR A 293 -20.72 13.14 -18.14
CA THR A 293 -21.70 13.28 -17.05
C THR A 293 -21.07 13.44 -15.68
N ARG A 294 -19.83 13.04 -15.51
CA ARG A 294 -19.11 13.15 -14.23
C ARG A 294 -17.95 14.12 -14.37
N LYS A 295 -18.05 15.22 -13.63
CA LYS A 295 -17.01 16.24 -13.55
C LYS A 295 -16.52 16.34 -12.11
N ARG A 296 -15.20 16.51 -11.94
CA ARG A 296 -14.61 16.81 -10.64
C ARG A 296 -15.13 18.18 -10.16
N LYS A 297 -15.46 18.24 -8.89
CA LYS A 297 -15.68 19.53 -8.22
C LYS A 297 -14.34 20.18 -7.91
N PRO A 298 -14.26 21.53 -7.90
CA PRO A 298 -13.05 22.22 -7.45
C PRO A 298 -12.62 21.73 -6.06
N TYR A 299 -11.34 21.59 -5.85
CA TYR A 299 -10.78 21.32 -4.54
C TYR A 299 -10.97 22.53 -3.62
N PHE A 300 -10.92 22.32 -2.31
CA PHE A 300 -11.10 23.42 -1.36
C PHE A 300 -10.01 24.50 -1.52
N TRP A 301 -8.81 24.14 -1.87
CA TRP A 301 -7.69 25.07 -2.09
C TRP A 301 -7.74 25.81 -3.44
N GLU A 302 -8.55 25.37 -4.37
CA GLU A 302 -8.81 26.08 -5.63
C GLU A 302 -9.87 27.18 -5.46
N GLN A 303 -10.57 27.22 -4.33
CA GLN A 303 -11.60 28.23 -4.04
C GLN A 303 -10.93 29.39 -3.31
N SER A 304 -11.10 30.60 -3.84
CA SER A 304 -10.40 31.82 -3.39
C SER A 304 -10.56 32.17 -1.89
N ALA A 305 -11.52 31.57 -1.19
CA ALA A 305 -11.69 31.70 0.25
C ALA A 305 -10.85 30.70 1.09
N GLY A 306 -10.18 29.74 0.47
CA GLY A 306 -9.43 28.69 1.18
C GLY A 306 -7.93 28.97 1.33
N SER A 307 -7.37 29.88 0.54
CA SER A 307 -5.92 30.12 0.54
C SER A 307 -5.42 30.93 1.74
N GLU A 308 -6.24 31.77 2.33
CA GLU A 308 -5.86 32.58 3.50
C GLU A 308 -6.04 31.85 4.85
N ALA A 309 -6.98 30.91 4.94
CA ALA A 309 -7.26 30.21 6.20
C ALA A 309 -6.22 29.13 6.57
N MET A 310 -5.49 28.58 5.60
CA MET A 310 -4.47 27.53 5.86
C MET A 310 -3.09 28.08 6.25
N SER A 311 -2.82 29.37 6.03
CA SER A 311 -1.56 29.99 6.48
C SER A 311 -1.49 30.25 7.98
N ALA A 312 -2.57 30.04 8.73
CA ALA A 312 -2.71 30.42 10.14
C ALA A 312 -2.76 29.25 11.14
N GLN A 313 -2.62 27.98 10.73
CA GLN A 313 -2.54 26.87 11.69
C GLN A 313 -1.09 26.41 11.89
N PRO A 314 -0.52 26.56 13.10
CA PRO A 314 0.72 25.88 13.47
C PRO A 314 0.46 24.38 13.52
N GLY A 315 1.44 23.61 13.02
CA GLY A 315 1.36 22.18 12.81
C GLY A 315 0.70 21.38 13.94
N ALA A 316 -0.20 20.52 13.57
CA ALA A 316 -0.60 19.41 14.40
C ALA A 316 0.64 18.51 14.55
N ASP A 317 1.22 18.55 15.73
CA ASP A 317 2.31 17.67 16.14
C ASP A 317 1.75 16.24 16.23
N PHE A 318 1.99 15.46 15.17
CA PHE A 318 1.85 14.01 15.23
C PHE A 318 3.09 13.49 15.95
N GLY A 319 3.06 13.60 17.28
CA GLY A 319 4.10 13.08 18.13
C GLY A 319 4.32 11.59 17.84
N HIS A 320 5.41 11.28 17.19
CA HIS A 320 6.05 9.98 17.30
C HIS A 320 6.55 9.89 18.74
N GLY A 321 5.77 9.22 19.57
CA GLY A 321 6.17 8.85 20.91
C GLY A 321 7.26 7.81 20.85
N ASP A 322 8.52 8.26 20.87
CA ASP A 322 9.65 7.46 21.29
C ASP A 322 9.45 7.10 22.77
N ARG A 323 9.15 5.83 23.05
CA ARG A 323 9.65 5.07 24.23
C ARG A 323 9.39 3.58 24.05
#